data_bbdcac39ed3008ed4a0bb6c2f2c49727
#
_entry.id   bbdcac39ed3008ed4a0bb6c2f2c49727
#
_cell.length_a   1.000
_cell.length_b   1.000
_cell.length_c   1.000
_cell.angle_alpha   90.00
_cell.angle_beta   90.00
_cell.angle_gamma   90.00
#
_symmetry.space_group_name_H-M   'P 1'
#
loop_
_entity.id
_entity.type
_entity.pdbx_description
1 polymer ?
#
loop_
_entity_poly.entity_id
_entity_poly.type
_entity_poly.pdbx_seq_one_letter_code
_entity_poly.pdbx_strand_id
1 'polypeptide(L)'
;QRIVGLLPSAWQYPDVTAAAITFDGRRQANPGFRADAQRQSAAILVRGEPRGLVEVAYLEEKPHVHEGPFLAEERSLIDEVARQVGLWVERREGAEEKARLQSQLRHADRLATIGQLAAGVAHELNEPLGGILGFAQLARKSPGLPAQADADLEKIVKASLHAREIV
;
A
#
# COMPACT_ATOMS: atom_id res chain seq x y z
N GLN A 1 -11.08 18.80 -6.07
CA GLN A 1 -12.21 19.70 -6.43
C GLN A 1 -12.23 20.98 -5.60
N ARG A 2 -12.05 20.94 -4.26
CA ARG A 2 -12.17 22.14 -3.39
C ARG A 2 -11.09 23.20 -3.66
N ILE A 3 -9.83 22.82 -3.93
CA ILE A 3 -8.73 23.79 -4.11
C ILE A 3 -8.93 24.63 -5.36
N VAL A 4 -9.27 24.03 -6.50
CA VAL A 4 -9.51 24.73 -7.77
C VAL A 4 -10.59 25.80 -7.62
N GLY A 5 -11.67 25.50 -6.86
CA GLY A 5 -12.76 26.45 -6.61
C GLY A 5 -12.39 27.62 -5.70
N LEU A 6 -11.32 27.52 -4.92
CA LEU A 6 -10.87 28.58 -4.00
C LEU A 6 -9.83 29.51 -4.63
N LEU A 7 -9.10 29.06 -5.64
CA LEU A 7 -8.02 29.84 -6.25
C LEU A 7 -8.48 31.21 -6.78
N PRO A 8 -9.56 31.32 -7.55
CA PRO A 8 -10.00 32.61 -8.12
C PRO A 8 -10.17 33.73 -7.09
N SER A 9 -10.66 33.39 -5.90
CA SER A 9 -10.92 34.39 -4.85
C SER A 9 -9.67 35.02 -4.24
N ALA A 10 -8.50 34.45 -4.50
CA ALA A 10 -7.22 34.94 -4.01
C ALA A 10 -6.46 35.81 -5.04
N TRP A 11 -7.01 36.00 -6.25
CA TRP A 11 -6.45 36.84 -7.29
C TRP A 11 -7.08 38.22 -7.33
N GLN A 12 -6.38 39.20 -7.92
CA GLN A 12 -6.81 40.61 -7.97
C GLN A 12 -8.17 40.78 -8.62
N TYR A 13 -8.53 39.96 -9.60
CA TYR A 13 -9.81 40.06 -10.34
C TYR A 13 -10.60 38.73 -10.20
N PRO A 14 -11.19 38.44 -9.03
CA PRO A 14 -11.81 37.13 -8.76
C PRO A 14 -12.93 36.77 -9.74
N ASP A 15 -13.72 37.73 -10.16
CA ASP A 15 -14.91 37.52 -11.00
C ASP A 15 -14.56 37.05 -12.43
N VAL A 16 -13.37 37.39 -12.90
CA VAL A 16 -12.87 37.04 -14.24
C VAL A 16 -11.70 36.05 -14.19
N THR A 17 -11.45 35.50 -13.02
CA THR A 17 -10.37 34.50 -12.79
C THR A 17 -10.91 33.08 -12.88
N ALA A 18 -10.24 32.26 -13.65
CA ALA A 18 -10.47 30.82 -13.64
C ALA A 18 -9.17 30.07 -13.37
N ALA A 19 -9.28 28.92 -12.71
CA ALA A 19 -8.13 28.10 -12.35
C ALA A 19 -8.27 26.66 -12.86
N ALA A 20 -7.15 26.02 -13.10
CA ALA A 20 -7.06 24.60 -13.42
C ALA A 20 -5.90 23.97 -12.67
N ILE A 21 -6.05 22.72 -12.30
CA ILE A 21 -4.99 21.87 -11.77
C ILE A 21 -4.94 20.59 -12.61
N THR A 22 -3.79 20.30 -13.16
CA THR A 22 -3.50 19.03 -13.81
C THR A 22 -2.55 18.24 -12.92
N PHE A 23 -2.87 17.00 -12.62
CA PHE A 23 -2.02 16.13 -11.81
C PHE A 23 -2.12 14.68 -12.30
N ASP A 24 -0.97 14.02 -12.59
CA ASP A 24 -0.89 12.67 -13.15
C ASP A 24 -1.84 12.48 -14.36
N GLY A 25 -1.86 13.45 -15.26
CA GLY A 25 -2.72 13.46 -16.47
C GLY A 25 -4.20 13.74 -16.21
N ARG A 26 -4.64 13.88 -14.98
CA ARG A 26 -6.02 14.25 -14.65
C ARG A 26 -6.13 15.75 -14.47
N ARG A 27 -7.04 16.38 -15.22
CA ARG A 27 -7.31 17.81 -15.15
C ARG A 27 -8.62 18.12 -14.44
N GLN A 28 -8.58 19.10 -13.56
CA GLN A 28 -9.75 19.73 -12.95
C GLN A 28 -9.65 21.23 -13.16
N ALA A 29 -10.73 21.85 -13.63
CA ALA A 29 -10.78 23.27 -13.93
C ALA A 29 -12.09 23.88 -13.45
N ASN A 30 -12.08 25.21 -13.18
CA ASN A 30 -13.28 25.98 -13.02
C ASN A 30 -14.07 26.05 -14.35
N PRO A 31 -15.40 26.22 -14.28
CA PRO A 31 -16.19 26.55 -15.45
C PRO A 31 -15.61 27.78 -16.16
N GLY A 32 -15.51 27.70 -17.50
CA GLY A 32 -15.01 28.81 -18.31
C GLY A 32 -13.48 28.90 -18.43
N PHE A 33 -12.68 28.07 -17.76
CA PHE A 33 -11.23 28.09 -17.95
C PHE A 33 -10.85 27.89 -19.42
N ARG A 34 -10.02 28.81 -19.96
CA ARG A 34 -9.52 28.76 -21.33
C ARG A 34 -8.00 28.83 -21.34
N ALA A 35 -7.38 27.92 -22.09
CA ALA A 35 -5.92 27.81 -22.17
C ALA A 35 -5.29 28.91 -23.06
N ASP A 36 -6.08 29.56 -23.88
CA ASP A 36 -5.69 30.69 -24.77
C ASP A 36 -5.73 32.05 -24.08
N ALA A 37 -6.29 32.14 -22.86
CA ALA A 37 -6.34 33.38 -22.09
C ALA A 37 -4.97 33.72 -21.48
N GLN A 38 -4.82 34.98 -21.03
CA GLN A 38 -3.65 35.42 -20.25
C GLN A 38 -3.55 34.57 -19.00
N ARG A 39 -2.48 33.79 -18.87
CA ARG A 39 -2.34 32.80 -17.77
C ARG A 39 -0.99 32.81 -17.09
N GLN A 40 -1.02 32.42 -15.85
CA GLN A 40 0.14 32.13 -15.01
C GLN A 40 0.12 30.65 -14.60
N SER A 41 1.26 30.02 -14.48
CA SER A 41 1.33 28.61 -14.12
C SER A 41 2.51 28.29 -13.21
N ALA A 42 2.35 27.25 -12.38
CA ALA A 42 3.40 26.73 -11.50
C ALA A 42 3.39 25.19 -11.52
N ALA A 43 4.59 24.59 -11.61
CA ALA A 43 4.73 23.14 -11.63
C ALA A 43 4.55 22.54 -10.22
N ILE A 44 3.78 21.47 -10.14
CA ILE A 44 3.67 20.66 -8.93
C ILE A 44 4.80 19.62 -8.95
N LEU A 45 5.77 19.80 -8.07
CA LEU A 45 6.88 18.88 -7.89
C LEU A 45 6.57 17.92 -6.75
N VAL A 46 6.77 16.62 -7.00
CA VAL A 46 6.68 15.55 -6.01
C VAL A 46 8.03 14.85 -5.97
N ARG A 47 8.73 14.92 -4.84
CA ARG A 47 10.13 14.45 -4.70
C ARG A 47 11.08 15.03 -5.75
N GLY A 48 10.84 16.28 -6.15
CA GLY A 48 11.64 16.97 -7.17
C GLY A 48 11.25 16.68 -8.62
N GLU A 49 10.34 15.74 -8.88
CA GLU A 49 9.86 15.39 -10.22
C GLU A 49 8.56 16.13 -10.56
N PRO A 50 8.43 16.73 -11.76
CA PRO A 50 7.23 17.42 -12.18
C PRO A 50 6.10 16.42 -12.46
N ARG A 51 5.06 16.44 -11.66
CA ARG A 51 3.89 15.55 -11.79
C ARG A 51 2.60 16.28 -12.11
N GLY A 52 2.62 17.59 -12.08
CA GLY A 52 1.41 18.37 -12.33
C GLY A 52 1.69 19.84 -12.57
N LEU A 53 0.60 20.57 -12.78
CA LEU A 53 0.60 21.99 -13.06
C LEU A 53 -0.60 22.64 -12.40
N VAL A 54 -0.38 23.77 -11.73
CA VAL A 54 -1.42 24.71 -11.32
C VAL A 54 -1.45 25.82 -12.35
N GLU A 55 -2.62 26.18 -12.87
CA GLU A 55 -2.82 27.25 -13.83
C GLU A 55 -3.91 28.20 -13.33
N VAL A 56 -3.68 29.49 -13.49
CA VAL A 56 -4.69 30.53 -13.27
C VAL A 56 -4.71 31.45 -14.48
N ALA A 57 -5.89 31.78 -14.94
CA ALA A 57 -6.12 32.60 -16.13
C ALA A 57 -7.10 33.69 -15.86
N TYR A 58 -6.87 34.90 -16.44
CA TYR A 58 -7.85 35.96 -16.56
C TYR A 58 -8.63 35.80 -17.86
N LEU A 59 -9.94 35.66 -17.75
CA LEU A 59 -10.85 35.43 -18.88
C LEU A 59 -11.09 36.70 -19.71
N GLU A 60 -10.67 37.85 -19.20
CA GLU A 60 -10.70 39.16 -19.88
C GLU A 60 -9.28 39.72 -19.93
N GLU A 61 -8.98 40.51 -20.96
CA GLU A 61 -7.72 41.26 -21.03
C GLU A 61 -7.58 42.22 -19.84
N LYS A 62 -6.45 42.16 -19.17
CA LYS A 62 -6.08 43.08 -18.09
C LYS A 62 -4.74 43.75 -18.39
N PRO A 63 -4.51 44.97 -17.86
CA PRO A 63 -3.24 45.71 -18.06
C PRO A 63 -2.03 44.88 -17.62
N HIS A 64 -0.92 45.05 -18.33
CA HIS A 64 0.35 44.48 -17.93
C HIS A 64 0.86 45.14 -16.65
N VAL A 65 1.28 44.30 -15.68
CA VAL A 65 1.81 44.74 -14.38
C VAL A 65 3.21 44.19 -14.16
N HIS A 66 3.33 42.94 -13.72
CA HIS A 66 4.62 42.28 -13.41
C HIS A 66 4.88 41.11 -14.35
N GLU A 67 4.10 40.05 -14.29
CA GLU A 67 4.15 38.90 -15.19
C GLU A 67 2.89 38.89 -16.08
N GLY A 68 2.95 39.63 -17.20
CA GLY A 68 1.72 39.95 -17.96
C GLY A 68 0.77 40.76 -17.07
N PRO A 69 -0.48 40.33 -16.88
CA PRO A 69 -1.45 41.03 -16.04
C PRO A 69 -1.36 40.67 -14.55
N PHE A 70 -0.44 39.75 -14.18
CA PHE A 70 -0.34 39.21 -12.82
C PHE A 70 0.62 40.01 -11.95
N LEU A 71 0.29 40.11 -10.65
CA LEU A 71 1.13 40.73 -9.64
C LEU A 71 2.29 39.77 -9.21
N ALA A 72 3.35 40.32 -8.61
CA ALA A 72 4.45 39.53 -8.02
C ALA A 72 3.94 38.66 -6.86
N GLU A 73 2.98 39.14 -6.09
CA GLU A 73 2.31 38.42 -5.01
C GLU A 73 1.53 37.20 -5.52
N GLU A 74 0.87 37.37 -6.67
CA GLU A 74 0.14 36.26 -7.32
C GLU A 74 1.06 35.19 -7.87
N ARG A 75 2.26 35.57 -8.38
CA ARG A 75 3.35 34.63 -8.71
C ARG A 75 3.76 33.82 -7.48
N SER A 76 4.07 34.51 -6.41
CA SER A 76 4.48 33.87 -5.15
C SER A 76 3.38 32.94 -4.61
N LEU A 77 2.12 33.34 -4.74
CA LEU A 77 0.98 32.55 -4.28
C LEU A 77 0.81 31.25 -5.09
N ILE A 78 0.87 31.33 -6.43
CA ILE A 78 0.70 30.12 -7.26
C ILE A 78 1.85 29.15 -7.07
N ASP A 79 3.09 29.64 -6.91
CA ASP A 79 4.25 28.82 -6.61
C ASP A 79 4.11 28.12 -5.25
N GLU A 80 3.63 28.86 -4.23
CA GLU A 80 3.37 28.27 -2.91
C GLU A 80 2.23 27.22 -2.93
N VAL A 81 1.16 27.49 -3.67
CA VAL A 81 0.07 26.52 -3.85
C VAL A 81 0.60 25.24 -4.51
N ALA A 82 1.36 25.35 -5.59
CA ALA A 82 1.93 24.21 -6.28
C ALA A 82 2.87 23.40 -5.35
N ARG A 83 3.71 24.09 -4.57
CA ARG A 83 4.60 23.49 -3.58
C ARG A 83 3.81 22.73 -2.48
N GLN A 84 2.76 23.34 -1.94
CA GLN A 84 1.93 22.71 -0.90
C GLN A 84 1.19 21.47 -1.41
N VAL A 85 0.69 21.52 -2.65
CA VAL A 85 0.07 20.35 -3.27
C VAL A 85 1.10 19.21 -3.40
N GLY A 86 2.32 19.51 -3.87
CA GLY A 86 3.41 18.53 -3.97
C GLY A 86 3.72 17.87 -2.62
N LEU A 87 3.94 18.68 -1.57
CA LEU A 87 4.21 18.18 -0.21
C LEU A 87 3.05 17.33 0.36
N TRP A 88 1.81 17.71 0.06
CA TRP A 88 0.65 16.93 0.49
C TRP A 88 0.62 15.55 -0.17
N VAL A 89 0.91 15.49 -1.47
CA VAL A 89 0.99 14.23 -2.22
C VAL A 89 2.12 13.35 -1.66
N GLU A 90 3.31 13.90 -1.44
CA GLU A 90 4.45 13.15 -0.87
C GLU A 90 4.12 12.52 0.48
N ARG A 91 3.49 13.30 1.37
CA ARG A 91 3.07 12.81 2.70
C ARG A 91 2.06 11.69 2.58
N ARG A 92 1.09 11.83 1.67
CA ARG A 92 0.06 10.83 1.46
C ARG A 92 0.63 9.53 0.90
N GLU A 93 1.43 9.60 -0.16
CA GLU A 93 2.10 8.44 -0.74
C GLU A 93 3.00 7.73 0.27
N GLY A 94 3.76 8.50 1.05
CA GLY A 94 4.60 7.94 2.12
C GLY A 94 3.80 7.22 3.21
N ALA A 95 2.62 7.75 3.59
CA ALA A 95 1.74 7.11 4.56
C ALA A 95 1.11 5.81 4.01
N GLU A 96 0.67 5.82 2.76
CA GLU A 96 0.09 4.66 2.08
C GLU A 96 1.13 3.53 1.94
N GLU A 97 2.35 3.86 1.51
CA GLU A 97 3.45 2.89 1.41
C GLU A 97 3.85 2.32 2.76
N LYS A 98 3.97 3.16 3.80
CA LYS A 98 4.24 2.71 5.18
C LYS A 98 3.17 1.74 5.66
N ALA A 99 1.89 2.03 5.44
CA ALA A 99 0.79 1.15 5.83
C ALA A 99 0.84 -0.19 5.09
N ARG A 100 1.19 -0.18 3.80
CA ARG A 100 1.38 -1.37 2.98
C ARG A 100 2.50 -2.25 3.53
N LEU A 101 3.67 -1.68 3.77
CA LEU A 101 4.83 -2.39 4.30
C LEU A 101 4.56 -2.97 5.70
N GLN A 102 3.88 -2.22 6.56
CA GLN A 102 3.48 -2.71 7.89
C GLN A 102 2.51 -3.89 7.81
N SER A 103 1.60 -3.89 6.83
CA SER A 103 0.70 -5.02 6.60
C SER A 103 1.44 -6.27 6.15
N GLN A 104 2.39 -6.11 5.22
CA GLN A 104 3.24 -7.22 4.75
C GLN A 104 4.09 -7.80 5.86
N LEU A 105 4.71 -6.93 6.69
CA LEU A 105 5.51 -7.38 7.83
C LEU A 105 4.69 -8.19 8.83
N ARG A 106 3.49 -7.71 9.20
CA ARG A 106 2.59 -8.45 10.10
C ARG A 106 2.18 -9.81 9.54
N HIS A 107 1.99 -9.90 8.22
CA HIS A 107 1.67 -11.17 7.57
C HIS A 107 2.84 -12.14 7.62
N ALA A 108 4.04 -11.68 7.31
CA ALA A 108 5.27 -12.49 7.39
C ALA A 108 5.55 -12.97 8.82
N ASP A 109 5.36 -12.11 9.82
CA ASP A 109 5.54 -12.44 11.24
C ASP A 109 4.57 -13.55 11.69
N ARG A 110 3.29 -13.44 11.30
CA ARG A 110 2.30 -14.50 11.56
C ARG A 110 2.68 -15.83 10.93
N LEU A 111 3.14 -15.84 9.68
CA LEU A 111 3.58 -17.06 9.01
C LEU A 111 4.81 -17.68 9.70
N ALA A 112 5.77 -16.86 10.12
CA ALA A 112 6.93 -17.33 10.87
C ALA A 112 6.52 -17.96 12.20
N THR A 113 5.61 -17.32 12.94
CA THR A 113 5.07 -17.86 14.21
C THR A 113 4.35 -19.18 13.99
N ILE A 114 3.50 -19.28 12.96
CA ILE A 114 2.80 -20.53 12.63
C ILE A 114 3.81 -21.63 12.24
N GLY A 115 4.84 -21.29 11.46
CA GLY A 115 5.89 -22.25 11.07
C GLY A 115 6.67 -22.79 12.27
N GLN A 116 7.03 -21.92 13.22
CA GLN A 116 7.71 -22.34 14.45
C GLN A 116 6.82 -23.24 15.31
N LEU A 117 5.55 -22.88 15.48
CA LEU A 117 4.58 -23.69 16.24
C LEU A 117 4.36 -25.05 15.58
N ALA A 118 4.19 -25.09 14.25
CA ALA A 118 4.00 -26.32 13.51
C ALA A 118 5.21 -27.25 13.66
N ALA A 119 6.44 -26.74 13.56
CA ALA A 119 7.65 -27.52 13.76
C ALA A 119 7.77 -28.06 15.20
N GLY A 120 7.40 -27.27 16.21
CA GLY A 120 7.35 -27.69 17.61
C GLY A 120 6.34 -28.82 17.83
N VAL A 121 5.11 -28.64 17.34
CA VAL A 121 4.03 -29.64 17.42
C VAL A 121 4.42 -30.92 16.69
N ALA A 122 5.01 -30.82 15.51
CA ALA A 122 5.51 -31.98 14.76
C ALA A 122 6.55 -32.78 15.55
N HIS A 123 7.48 -32.11 16.22
CA HIS A 123 8.48 -32.76 17.05
C HIS A 123 7.85 -33.46 18.26
N GLU A 124 6.95 -32.76 18.97
CA GLU A 124 6.27 -33.31 20.16
C GLU A 124 5.33 -34.49 19.83
N LEU A 125 4.73 -34.51 18.62
CA LEU A 125 3.90 -35.64 18.16
C LEU A 125 4.74 -36.82 17.66
N ASN A 126 5.85 -36.55 16.99
CA ASN A 126 6.72 -37.61 16.47
C ASN A 126 7.41 -38.43 17.56
N GLU A 127 7.68 -37.87 18.74
CA GLU A 127 8.31 -38.56 19.87
C GLU A 127 7.42 -39.69 20.41
N PRO A 128 6.16 -39.48 20.87
CA PRO A 128 5.30 -40.56 21.33
C PRO A 128 4.92 -41.54 20.21
N LEU A 129 4.73 -41.07 18.96
CA LEU A 129 4.48 -41.96 17.83
C LEU A 129 5.65 -42.90 17.58
N GLY A 130 6.89 -42.40 17.73
CA GLY A 130 8.11 -43.23 17.67
C GLY A 130 8.14 -44.29 18.76
N GLY A 131 7.75 -43.94 19.99
CA GLY A 131 7.62 -44.88 21.10
C GLY A 131 6.59 -45.98 20.83
N ILE A 132 5.38 -45.61 20.41
CA ILE A 132 4.30 -46.55 20.06
C ILE A 132 4.75 -47.50 18.94
N LEU A 133 5.37 -46.99 17.90
CA LEU A 133 5.89 -47.77 16.78
C LEU A 133 6.95 -48.76 17.27
N GLY A 134 7.92 -48.32 18.10
CA GLY A 134 8.97 -49.14 18.64
C GLY A 134 8.44 -50.27 19.50
N PHE A 135 7.52 -49.97 20.42
CA PHE A 135 6.93 -51.02 21.28
C PHE A 135 6.06 -52.00 20.49
N ALA A 136 5.28 -51.54 19.52
CA ALA A 136 4.49 -52.43 18.66
C ALA A 136 5.40 -53.38 17.84
N GLN A 137 6.50 -52.88 17.28
CA GLN A 137 7.47 -53.68 16.55
C GLN A 137 8.22 -54.69 17.45
N LEU A 138 8.52 -54.31 18.69
CA LEU A 138 9.14 -55.23 19.67
C LEU A 138 8.16 -56.32 20.07
N ALA A 139 6.92 -55.99 20.38
CA ALA A 139 5.88 -56.95 20.73
C ALA A 139 5.64 -58.01 19.62
N ARG A 140 5.70 -57.61 18.35
CA ARG A 140 5.57 -58.52 17.19
C ARG A 140 6.71 -59.53 17.08
N LYS A 141 7.88 -59.29 17.71
CA LYS A 141 9.01 -60.20 17.72
C LYS A 141 8.93 -61.26 18.86
N SER A 142 7.94 -61.16 19.73
CA SER A 142 7.76 -62.07 20.86
C SER A 142 7.41 -63.48 20.37
N PRO A 143 8.09 -64.51 20.84
CA PRO A 143 7.73 -65.86 20.48
C PRO A 143 6.36 -66.27 21.04
N GLY A 144 5.56 -67.00 20.23
CA GLY A 144 4.27 -67.50 20.67
C GLY A 144 3.14 -66.46 20.60
N LEU A 145 3.34 -65.34 19.87
CA LEU A 145 2.30 -64.35 19.69
C LEU A 145 1.09 -64.92 18.92
N PRO A 146 -0.15 -64.79 19.43
CA PRO A 146 -1.35 -65.21 18.71
C PRO A 146 -1.52 -64.46 17.39
N ALA A 147 -2.01 -65.12 16.33
CA ALA A 147 -2.17 -64.53 15.01
C ALA A 147 -3.06 -63.27 15.03
N GLN A 148 -4.10 -63.23 15.86
CA GLN A 148 -4.95 -62.05 16.02
C GLN A 148 -4.17 -60.88 16.64
N ALA A 149 -3.33 -61.12 17.63
CA ALA A 149 -2.52 -60.09 18.26
C ALA A 149 -1.47 -59.51 17.29
N ASP A 150 -0.83 -60.34 16.45
CA ASP A 150 0.08 -59.87 15.41
C ASP A 150 -0.63 -58.97 14.38
N ALA A 151 -1.83 -59.38 13.93
CA ALA A 151 -2.62 -58.58 13.01
C ALA A 151 -3.02 -57.19 13.60
N ASP A 152 -3.34 -57.14 14.90
CA ASP A 152 -3.70 -55.87 15.55
C ASP A 152 -2.48 -54.99 15.77
N LEU A 153 -1.32 -55.58 16.13
CA LEU A 153 -0.04 -54.83 16.21
C LEU A 153 0.37 -54.27 14.82
N GLU A 154 0.14 -55.00 13.74
CA GLU A 154 0.41 -54.51 12.38
C GLU A 154 -0.43 -53.30 12.04
N LYS A 155 -1.72 -53.25 12.45
CA LYS A 155 -2.57 -52.07 12.28
C LYS A 155 -2.02 -50.88 13.06
N ILE A 156 -1.54 -51.09 14.30
CA ILE A 156 -0.91 -50.03 15.11
C ILE A 156 0.33 -49.49 14.41
N VAL A 157 1.22 -50.36 13.90
CA VAL A 157 2.40 -49.96 13.15
C VAL A 157 2.02 -49.10 11.94
N LYS A 158 1.07 -49.57 11.12
CA LYS A 158 0.60 -48.83 9.92
C LYS A 158 -0.01 -47.46 10.29
N ALA A 159 -0.85 -47.40 11.32
CA ALA A 159 -1.46 -46.18 11.79
C ALA A 159 -0.42 -45.17 12.30
N SER A 160 0.58 -45.62 13.06
CA SER A 160 1.66 -44.78 13.59
C SER A 160 2.55 -44.24 12.48
N LEU A 161 2.89 -45.04 11.46
CA LEU A 161 3.64 -44.59 10.29
C LEU A 161 2.86 -43.53 9.51
N HIS A 162 1.57 -43.78 9.25
CA HIS A 162 0.71 -42.84 8.54
C HIS A 162 0.57 -41.50 9.31
N ALA A 163 0.39 -41.55 10.62
CA ALA A 163 0.36 -40.34 11.45
C ALA A 163 1.64 -39.51 11.35
N ARG A 164 2.82 -40.16 11.27
CA ARG A 164 4.13 -39.50 11.11
C ARG A 164 4.34 -38.86 9.73
N GLU A 165 3.66 -39.34 8.70
CA GLU A 165 3.70 -38.73 7.33
C GLU A 165 2.87 -37.47 7.24
N ILE A 166 1.84 -37.29 8.10
CA ILE A 166 0.92 -36.15 8.09
C ILE A 166 1.47 -35.02 8.97
N VAL A 167 2.28 -35.31 9.95
CA VAL A 167 2.87 -34.35 10.90
C VAL A 167 4.19 -33.80 10.36
#